data_6530c3f7a14071b02dda441a1d643f38
#
_entry.id   6530c3f7a14071b02dda441a1d643f38
#
_cell.length_a   1.000
_cell.length_b   1.000
_cell.length_c   1.000
_cell.angle_alpha   90.00
_cell.angle_beta   90.00
_cell.angle_gamma   90.00
#
_symmetry.space_group_name_H-M   'P 1'
#
loop_
_entity.id
_entity.type
_entity.pdbx_description
1 polymer ?
#
loop_
_entity_poly.entity_id
_entity_poly.type
_entity_poly.pdbx_seq_one_letter_code
_entity_poly.pdbx_strand_id
1 'polypeptide(L)'
;MTHTSDKHVTDEELELVTRGKADGIYMKAPNGSPTSLNERQWVQVRTRAFKNWFGDWENVPEAASRIVDENGEPLGVHHGTPLRRDQITPERGWQRDGITYIPQKAPFHTFKGGEYSGLIFTSVDVEKARGIAETRAMSIPDDKYGNEQWTEEGYVYDLYVNSRNPFDPKDGQAVKKILQSLGSEIPVLSFYGGKGGTVSPEKALELASSKRNCWMLTETPEFLSKIREAGYDGLVGYDEGVKYIAVMSPGQLKDAYENTGAFSTSNDNIRFRQV
;
A
#
# COMPACT_ATOMS: atom_id res chain seq x y z
N MET A 1 31.85 -0.80 -11.53
CA MET A 1 32.14 -1.44 -10.24
C MET A 1 30.83 -1.53 -9.50
N THR A 2 30.27 -2.73 -9.45
CA THR A 2 29.01 -3.05 -8.79
C THR A 2 29.27 -3.07 -7.28
N HIS A 3 28.84 -2.03 -6.57
CA HIS A 3 28.72 -2.08 -5.12
C HIS A 3 27.48 -2.95 -4.79
N THR A 4 27.67 -4.24 -4.73
CA THR A 4 26.82 -5.11 -3.93
C THR A 4 27.06 -4.70 -2.47
N SER A 5 26.08 -4.02 -1.86
CA SER A 5 26.07 -3.89 -0.40
C SER A 5 26.09 -5.29 0.15
N ASP A 6 27.15 -5.68 0.85
CA ASP A 6 27.21 -6.89 1.66
C ASP A 6 26.12 -6.79 2.74
N LYS A 7 24.90 -7.20 2.40
CA LYS A 7 23.87 -7.45 3.40
C LYS A 7 24.24 -8.76 4.06
N HIS A 8 24.69 -8.69 5.30
CA HIS A 8 24.84 -9.88 6.14
C HIS A 8 23.52 -10.65 6.15
N VAL A 9 23.53 -11.85 5.58
CA VAL A 9 22.45 -12.82 5.73
C VAL A 9 22.43 -13.21 7.20
N THR A 10 21.28 -13.12 7.83
CA THR A 10 21.12 -13.48 9.23
C THR A 10 21.07 -15.02 9.39
N ASP A 11 21.38 -15.53 10.59
CA ASP A 11 21.26 -16.95 10.88
C ASP A 11 19.82 -17.44 10.67
N GLU A 12 18.81 -16.63 11.01
CA GLU A 12 17.40 -16.94 10.77
C GLU A 12 17.11 -17.10 9.28
N GLU A 13 17.60 -16.20 8.43
CA GLU A 13 17.39 -16.28 6.98
C GLU A 13 18.05 -17.52 6.38
N LEU A 14 19.26 -17.86 6.84
CA LEU A 14 19.95 -19.06 6.40
C LEU A 14 19.21 -20.34 6.84
N GLU A 15 18.71 -20.37 8.08
CA GLU A 15 17.89 -21.47 8.60
C GLU A 15 16.61 -21.66 7.77
N LEU A 16 15.90 -20.57 7.43
CA LEU A 16 14.68 -20.61 6.62
C LEU A 16 14.93 -21.24 5.25
N VAL A 17 16.03 -20.86 4.58
CA VAL A 17 16.40 -21.44 3.28
C VAL A 17 16.74 -22.92 3.43
N THR A 18 17.56 -23.27 4.43
CA THR A 18 18.02 -24.65 4.64
C THR A 18 16.85 -25.58 4.94
N ARG A 19 15.99 -25.18 5.87
CA ARG A 19 14.78 -25.92 6.23
C ARG A 19 13.80 -26.00 5.06
N GLY A 20 13.57 -24.87 4.36
CA GLY A 20 12.68 -24.85 3.21
C GLY A 20 13.09 -25.82 2.10
N LYS A 21 14.41 -25.95 1.87
CA LYS A 21 14.96 -26.95 0.91
C LYS A 21 14.79 -28.38 1.41
N ALA A 22 15.05 -28.62 2.70
CA ALA A 22 14.90 -29.95 3.29
C ALA A 22 13.45 -30.42 3.27
N ASP A 23 12.50 -29.53 3.57
CA ASP A 23 11.05 -29.83 3.62
C ASP A 23 10.38 -29.78 2.23
N GLY A 24 11.11 -29.40 1.19
CA GLY A 24 10.59 -29.30 -0.19
C GLY A 24 9.59 -28.16 -0.42
N ILE A 25 9.59 -27.15 0.45
CA ILE A 25 8.73 -25.96 0.37
C ILE A 25 9.47 -24.70 -0.11
N TYR A 26 10.78 -24.81 -0.33
CA TYR A 26 11.59 -23.69 -0.80
C TYR A 26 11.09 -23.15 -2.13
N MET A 27 10.90 -21.82 -2.20
CA MET A 27 10.32 -21.11 -3.35
C MET A 27 8.92 -21.62 -3.76
N LYS A 28 8.14 -22.03 -2.76
CA LYS A 28 6.73 -22.39 -2.94
C LYS A 28 5.84 -21.53 -2.05
N ALA A 29 4.62 -21.31 -2.54
CA ALA A 29 3.53 -20.74 -1.80
C ALA A 29 2.86 -21.77 -0.87
N PRO A 30 2.01 -21.38 0.10
CA PRO A 30 1.34 -22.31 1.01
C PRO A 30 0.47 -23.36 0.31
N ASN A 31 -0.09 -23.04 -0.84
CA ASN A 31 -0.89 -23.98 -1.65
C ASN A 31 -0.03 -24.98 -2.45
N GLY A 32 1.32 -24.92 -2.32
CA GLY A 32 2.27 -25.79 -3.02
C GLY A 32 2.65 -25.33 -4.42
N SER A 33 2.02 -24.27 -4.95
CA SER A 33 2.39 -23.66 -6.25
C SER A 33 3.76 -22.98 -6.17
N PRO A 34 4.45 -22.76 -7.30
CA PRO A 34 5.60 -21.87 -7.31
C PRO A 34 5.23 -20.48 -6.75
N THR A 35 6.11 -19.91 -5.93
CA THR A 35 5.91 -18.58 -5.38
C THR A 35 5.99 -17.50 -6.46
N SER A 36 5.25 -16.39 -6.29
CA SER A 36 5.39 -15.16 -7.05
C SER A 36 6.52 -14.27 -6.54
N LEU A 37 7.04 -14.55 -5.34
CA LEU A 37 8.08 -13.79 -4.67
C LEU A 37 9.48 -14.17 -5.21
N ASN A 38 10.39 -13.20 -5.27
CA ASN A 38 11.80 -13.54 -5.46
C ASN A 38 12.39 -14.18 -4.18
N GLU A 39 13.58 -14.75 -4.27
CA GLU A 39 14.20 -15.48 -3.16
C GLU A 39 14.30 -14.64 -1.88
N ARG A 40 14.73 -13.38 -2.00
CA ARG A 40 14.85 -12.48 -0.87
C ARG A 40 13.50 -12.18 -0.23
N GLN A 41 12.49 -11.92 -1.02
CA GLN A 41 11.13 -11.68 -0.55
C GLN A 41 10.56 -12.93 0.11
N TRP A 42 10.77 -14.11 -0.50
CA TRP A 42 10.32 -15.39 0.04
C TRP A 42 10.87 -15.65 1.44
N VAL A 43 12.16 -15.35 1.66
CA VAL A 43 12.79 -15.43 2.99
C VAL A 43 12.25 -14.38 3.92
N GLN A 44 12.21 -13.10 3.49
CA GLN A 44 11.80 -11.96 4.29
C GLN A 44 10.40 -12.14 4.89
N VAL A 45 9.42 -12.58 4.09
CA VAL A 45 8.04 -12.74 4.57
C VAL A 45 7.87 -13.91 5.57
N ARG A 46 8.88 -14.77 5.70
CA ARG A 46 8.92 -15.90 6.63
C ARG A 46 9.69 -15.63 7.90
N THR A 47 10.41 -14.50 7.98
CA THR A 47 11.10 -14.08 9.21
C THR A 47 10.11 -13.85 10.35
N ARG A 48 10.56 -14.08 11.58
CA ARG A 48 9.76 -13.81 12.79
C ARG A 48 9.32 -12.35 12.86
N ALA A 49 10.21 -11.42 12.49
CA ALA A 49 9.91 -10.00 12.50
C ALA A 49 8.76 -9.66 11.55
N PHE A 50 8.77 -10.19 10.33
CA PHE A 50 7.67 -10.00 9.38
C PHE A 50 6.37 -10.62 9.89
N LYS A 51 6.39 -11.87 10.35
CA LYS A 51 5.20 -12.57 10.86
C LYS A 51 4.61 -11.89 12.11
N ASN A 52 5.42 -11.32 12.97
CA ASN A 52 4.94 -10.52 14.11
C ASN A 52 4.16 -9.28 13.65
N TRP A 53 4.60 -8.63 12.59
CA TRP A 53 3.95 -7.44 12.03
C TRP A 53 2.74 -7.80 11.15
N PHE A 54 2.91 -8.68 10.18
CA PHE A 54 1.89 -9.03 9.19
C PHE A 54 0.85 -10.01 9.74
N GLY A 55 1.24 -10.86 10.68
CA GLY A 55 0.56 -12.06 11.15
C GLY A 55 1.21 -13.32 10.58
N ASP A 56 0.97 -14.47 11.23
CA ASP A 56 1.46 -15.76 10.74
C ASP A 56 0.53 -16.30 9.62
N TRP A 57 0.69 -15.69 8.46
CA TRP A 57 -0.13 -15.92 7.27
C TRP A 57 -0.05 -17.36 6.73
N GLU A 58 1.01 -18.12 7.08
CA GLU A 58 1.15 -19.52 6.68
C GLU A 58 0.37 -20.48 7.59
N ASN A 59 0.34 -20.23 8.90
CA ASN A 59 -0.22 -21.16 9.88
C ASN A 59 -1.54 -20.65 10.50
N VAL A 60 -1.75 -19.33 10.57
CA VAL A 60 -2.94 -18.71 11.18
C VAL A 60 -3.42 -17.55 10.29
N PRO A 61 -3.79 -17.84 9.02
CA PRO A 61 -4.11 -16.80 8.04
C PRO A 61 -5.30 -15.92 8.44
N GLU A 62 -6.24 -16.43 9.25
CA GLU A 62 -7.38 -15.67 9.74
C GLU A 62 -6.99 -14.55 10.71
N ALA A 63 -5.84 -14.65 11.38
CA ALA A 63 -5.29 -13.63 12.29
C ALA A 63 -4.24 -12.72 11.63
N ALA A 64 -3.89 -13.00 10.38
CA ALA A 64 -2.91 -12.23 9.61
C ALA A 64 -3.56 -11.12 8.77
N SER A 65 -2.71 -10.30 8.13
CA SER A 65 -3.16 -9.37 7.11
C SER A 65 -3.91 -10.12 6.00
N ARG A 66 -5.00 -9.53 5.54
CA ARG A 66 -5.81 -10.07 4.44
C ARG A 66 -5.34 -9.61 3.06
N ILE A 67 -4.23 -8.89 3.02
CA ILE A 67 -3.65 -8.41 1.77
C ILE A 67 -2.66 -9.47 1.26
N VAL A 68 -3.22 -10.50 0.68
CA VAL A 68 -2.51 -11.66 0.11
C VAL A 68 -2.89 -11.86 -1.36
N ASP A 69 -2.03 -12.56 -2.09
CA ASP A 69 -2.29 -12.96 -3.46
C ASP A 69 -3.20 -14.20 -3.53
N GLU A 70 -3.44 -14.71 -4.73
CA GLU A 70 -4.28 -15.88 -4.99
C GLU A 70 -3.69 -17.19 -4.44
N ASN A 71 -2.39 -17.20 -4.14
CA ASN A 71 -1.67 -18.32 -3.56
C ASN A 71 -1.61 -18.26 -2.02
N GLY A 72 -2.12 -17.16 -1.42
CA GLY A 72 -2.10 -16.91 0.01
C GLY A 72 -0.80 -16.30 0.51
N GLU A 73 0.08 -15.83 -0.37
CA GLU A 73 1.31 -15.13 0.00
C GLU A 73 1.07 -13.61 0.19
N PRO A 74 1.88 -12.92 1.03
CA PRO A 74 1.79 -11.47 1.16
C PRO A 74 1.87 -10.77 -0.20
N LEU A 75 0.83 -10.04 -0.55
CA LEU A 75 0.73 -9.34 -1.83
C LEU A 75 1.62 -8.09 -1.83
N GLY A 76 2.52 -8.01 -2.82
CA GLY A 76 3.22 -6.77 -3.13
C GLY A 76 2.26 -5.76 -3.76
N VAL A 77 2.34 -4.52 -3.30
CA VAL A 77 1.55 -3.39 -3.82
C VAL A 77 2.46 -2.19 -4.06
N HIS A 78 1.97 -1.20 -4.80
CA HIS A 78 2.77 -0.08 -5.28
C HIS A 78 2.18 1.25 -4.83
N HIS A 79 3.03 2.17 -4.36
CA HIS A 79 2.63 3.53 -4.03
C HIS A 79 3.42 4.54 -4.86
N GLY A 80 2.69 5.30 -5.69
CA GLY A 80 3.27 6.38 -6.48
C GLY A 80 3.27 7.70 -5.70
N THR A 81 4.40 8.38 -5.66
CA THR A 81 4.55 9.67 -5.00
C THR A 81 5.40 10.64 -5.84
N PRO A 82 5.06 11.94 -5.88
CA PRO A 82 5.95 12.94 -6.46
C PRO A 82 7.19 13.10 -5.59
N LEU A 83 8.28 13.58 -6.18
CA LEU A 83 9.53 13.80 -5.48
C LEU A 83 9.90 15.28 -5.46
N ARG A 84 10.37 15.74 -4.31
CA ARG A 84 11.04 17.03 -4.19
C ARG A 84 12.52 16.87 -4.56
N ARG A 85 13.10 17.92 -5.15
CA ARG A 85 14.52 17.92 -5.54
C ARG A 85 15.47 17.69 -4.37
N ASP A 86 15.16 18.21 -3.19
CA ASP A 86 15.93 18.02 -1.95
C ASP A 86 15.80 16.60 -1.35
N GLN A 87 14.92 15.77 -1.89
CA GLN A 87 14.71 14.39 -1.46
C GLN A 87 15.45 13.37 -2.33
N ILE A 88 16.16 13.83 -3.35
CA ILE A 88 16.82 12.96 -4.34
C ILE A 88 18.33 12.94 -4.10
N THR A 89 18.93 11.74 -4.19
CA THR A 89 20.38 11.58 -4.25
C THR A 89 20.79 10.82 -5.51
N PRO A 90 22.00 11.06 -6.06
CA PRO A 90 22.45 10.36 -7.26
C PRO A 90 22.98 8.94 -7.00
N GLU A 91 22.82 8.40 -5.78
CA GLU A 91 23.52 7.16 -5.40
C GLU A 91 22.80 5.88 -5.74
N ARG A 92 21.46 5.88 -5.75
CA ARG A 92 20.62 4.71 -6.08
C ARG A 92 19.24 5.18 -6.53
N GLY A 93 18.45 4.31 -7.15
CA GLY A 93 17.05 4.56 -7.53
C GLY A 93 16.83 4.44 -9.03
N TRP A 94 15.90 5.18 -9.60
CA TRP A 94 15.68 5.19 -11.04
C TRP A 94 16.76 6.00 -11.75
N GLN A 95 16.94 5.74 -13.05
CA GLN A 95 17.93 6.42 -13.86
C GLN A 95 17.26 7.42 -14.81
N ARG A 96 17.84 8.61 -14.86
CA ARG A 96 17.54 9.61 -15.89
C ARG A 96 18.86 10.16 -16.44
N ASP A 97 18.99 10.21 -17.75
CA ASP A 97 20.20 10.74 -18.44
C ASP A 97 21.50 10.11 -17.91
N GLY A 98 21.47 8.82 -17.54
CA GLY A 98 22.62 8.11 -16.99
C GLY A 98 22.89 8.39 -15.50
N ILE A 99 22.05 9.17 -14.83
CA ILE A 99 22.14 9.46 -13.41
C ILE A 99 21.14 8.61 -12.65
N THR A 100 21.58 7.98 -11.57
CA THR A 100 20.74 7.19 -10.67
C THR A 100 20.29 8.06 -9.50
N TYR A 101 19.00 8.06 -9.22
CA TYR A 101 18.37 8.86 -8.17
C TYR A 101 17.65 7.98 -7.15
N ILE A 102 17.75 8.32 -5.86
CA ILE A 102 16.90 7.77 -4.80
C ILE A 102 16.40 8.89 -3.88
N PRO A 103 15.21 8.73 -3.28
CA PRO A 103 14.78 9.63 -2.22
C PRO A 103 15.69 9.50 -1.00
N GLN A 104 16.22 10.62 -0.49
CA GLN A 104 17.04 10.63 0.75
C GLN A 104 16.23 10.16 1.96
N LYS A 105 14.96 10.50 2.01
CA LYS A 105 14.01 10.08 3.04
C LYS A 105 12.74 9.67 2.36
N ALA A 106 12.23 8.52 2.74
CA ALA A 106 10.86 8.13 2.51
C ALA A 106 10.08 8.23 3.82
N PRO A 107 9.82 9.41 4.38
CA PRO A 107 8.74 9.49 5.31
C PRO A 107 7.50 9.32 4.43
N PHE A 108 6.78 8.20 4.60
CA PHE A 108 5.38 8.22 4.27
C PHE A 108 4.79 9.29 5.17
N HIS A 109 4.78 10.50 4.69
CA HIS A 109 3.82 11.43 5.18
C HIS A 109 2.47 10.80 4.86
N THR A 110 1.67 10.56 5.89
CA THR A 110 0.24 10.46 5.69
C THR A 110 -0.06 11.51 4.66
N PHE A 111 -0.44 11.05 3.49
CA PHE A 111 -0.88 11.97 2.49
C PHE A 111 -1.92 12.85 3.20
N LYS A 112 -1.65 14.12 3.34
CA LYS A 112 -2.72 15.09 3.33
C LYS A 112 -3.23 15.07 1.88
N GLY A 113 -3.50 13.87 1.43
CA GLY A 113 -3.99 13.56 0.13
C GLY A 113 -5.39 14.03 0.08
N GLY A 114 -5.57 15.10 -0.60
CA GLY A 114 -6.81 15.78 -0.69
C GLY A 114 -7.48 15.94 0.70
N GLU A 115 -7.99 17.04 1.02
CA GLU A 115 -8.65 17.44 2.28
C GLU A 115 -9.65 16.42 2.85
N TYR A 116 -9.82 15.23 2.25
CA TYR A 116 -10.99 14.40 2.45
C TYR A 116 -10.72 13.05 3.13
N SER A 117 -9.68 12.31 2.80
CA SER A 117 -9.65 10.91 3.26
C SER A 117 -8.65 10.58 4.37
N GLY A 118 -7.50 11.24 4.42
CA GLY A 118 -6.43 10.88 5.36
C GLY A 118 -5.89 9.46 5.17
N LEU A 119 -6.18 8.82 4.02
CA LEU A 119 -5.74 7.48 3.67
C LEU A 119 -4.43 7.51 2.88
N ILE A 120 -3.64 6.45 2.99
CA ILE A 120 -2.48 6.21 2.13
C ILE A 120 -2.88 5.14 1.13
N PHE A 121 -2.85 5.49 -0.16
CA PHE A 121 -3.30 4.63 -1.25
C PHE A 121 -2.14 3.84 -1.84
N THR A 122 -2.41 2.58 -2.16
CA THR A 122 -1.50 1.71 -2.92
C THR A 122 -2.27 1.05 -4.05
N SER A 123 -1.60 0.69 -5.14
CA SER A 123 -2.18 -0.03 -6.27
C SER A 123 -1.61 -1.43 -6.38
N VAL A 124 -2.39 -2.39 -6.84
CA VAL A 124 -1.86 -3.70 -7.24
C VAL A 124 -1.19 -3.66 -8.62
N ASP A 125 -1.36 -2.57 -9.34
CA ASP A 125 -0.80 -2.34 -10.67
C ASP A 125 0.29 -1.27 -10.59
N VAL A 126 1.52 -1.64 -10.96
CA VAL A 126 2.69 -0.76 -10.92
C VAL A 126 2.59 0.39 -11.92
N GLU A 127 2.00 0.16 -13.10
CA GLU A 127 1.83 1.21 -14.11
C GLU A 127 0.81 2.25 -13.67
N LYS A 128 -0.26 1.82 -12.99
CA LYS A 128 -1.21 2.77 -12.37
C LYS A 128 -0.52 3.62 -11.29
N ALA A 129 0.31 3.01 -10.45
CA ALA A 129 1.08 3.74 -9.43
C ALA A 129 2.08 4.72 -10.06
N ARG A 130 2.75 4.31 -11.15
CA ARG A 130 3.66 5.18 -11.91
C ARG A 130 2.92 6.37 -12.52
N GLY A 131 1.80 6.12 -13.19
CA GLY A 131 0.98 7.20 -13.77
C GLY A 131 0.47 8.19 -12.73
N ILE A 132 0.10 7.71 -11.53
CA ILE A 132 -0.28 8.59 -10.41
C ILE A 132 0.92 9.43 -9.95
N ALA A 133 2.10 8.85 -9.80
CA ALA A 133 3.31 9.55 -9.38
C ALA A 133 3.69 10.68 -10.35
N GLU A 134 3.70 10.40 -11.65
CA GLU A 134 4.02 11.35 -12.72
C GLU A 134 2.97 12.46 -12.81
N THR A 135 1.68 12.12 -12.82
CA THR A 135 0.59 13.11 -12.88
C THR A 135 0.61 14.04 -11.67
N ARG A 136 0.91 13.51 -10.49
CA ARG A 136 1.01 14.31 -9.28
C ARG A 136 2.25 15.20 -9.29
N ALA A 137 3.38 14.72 -9.76
CA ALA A 137 4.60 15.53 -9.90
C ALA A 137 4.36 16.73 -10.81
N MET A 138 3.69 16.53 -11.95
CA MET A 138 3.35 17.60 -12.89
C MET A 138 2.28 18.57 -12.36
N SER A 139 1.41 18.13 -11.45
CA SER A 139 0.29 18.94 -10.95
C SER A 139 0.63 19.76 -9.71
N ILE A 140 1.82 19.59 -9.12
CA ILE A 140 2.24 20.38 -7.97
C ILE A 140 2.73 21.75 -8.46
N PRO A 141 2.08 22.85 -8.06
CA PRO A 141 2.51 24.17 -8.46
C PRO A 141 3.88 24.50 -7.82
N ASP A 142 4.67 25.29 -8.52
CA ASP A 142 5.86 25.91 -7.95
C ASP A 142 5.50 26.64 -6.66
N ASP A 143 6.48 26.79 -5.78
CA ASP A 143 6.26 27.58 -4.60
C ASP A 143 5.96 29.05 -4.98
N LYS A 144 5.39 29.79 -4.05
CA LYS A 144 5.02 31.20 -4.26
C LYS A 144 6.19 32.13 -4.64
N TYR A 145 7.40 31.61 -4.66
CA TYR A 145 8.64 32.31 -5.02
C TYR A 145 9.19 31.85 -6.37
N GLY A 146 8.50 30.97 -7.09
CA GLY A 146 8.95 30.45 -8.39
C GLY A 146 10.11 29.46 -8.30
N ASN A 147 10.38 28.90 -7.11
CA ASN A 147 11.40 27.88 -6.95
C ASN A 147 10.75 26.52 -7.22
N GLU A 148 11.12 25.88 -8.29
CA GLU A 148 10.73 24.52 -8.58
C GLU A 148 11.24 23.57 -7.49
N GLN A 149 10.35 23.17 -6.57
CA GLN A 149 10.69 22.27 -5.47
C GLN A 149 10.48 20.80 -5.85
N TRP A 150 9.72 20.53 -6.90
CA TRP A 150 9.34 19.20 -7.32
C TRP A 150 10.02 18.84 -8.64
N THR A 151 10.24 17.55 -8.84
CA THR A 151 10.68 17.03 -10.13
C THR A 151 9.44 16.72 -10.98
N GLU A 152 9.61 16.68 -12.29
CA GLU A 152 8.58 16.20 -13.23
C GLU A 152 8.36 14.69 -13.10
N GLU A 153 9.21 14.00 -12.35
CA GLU A 153 9.19 12.55 -12.15
C GLU A 153 8.66 12.19 -10.77
N GLY A 154 7.86 11.15 -10.73
CA GLY A 154 7.45 10.52 -9.51
C GLY A 154 8.32 9.31 -9.16
N TYR A 155 8.15 8.79 -7.96
CA TYR A 155 8.77 7.56 -7.49
C TYR A 155 7.70 6.55 -7.09
N VAL A 156 7.97 5.27 -7.37
CA VAL A 156 7.09 4.17 -6.99
C VAL A 156 7.77 3.32 -5.93
N TYR A 157 7.11 3.15 -4.80
CA TYR A 157 7.52 2.24 -3.73
C TYR A 157 6.83 0.90 -3.90
N ASP A 158 7.58 -0.19 -3.74
CA ASP A 158 7.05 -1.54 -3.63
C ASP A 158 6.89 -1.89 -2.15
N LEU A 159 5.69 -2.26 -1.74
CA LEU A 159 5.31 -2.33 -0.34
C LEU A 159 4.56 -3.63 -0.01
N TYR A 160 4.66 -4.05 1.25
CA TYR A 160 3.69 -4.92 1.88
C TYR A 160 2.72 -4.11 2.74
N VAL A 161 1.50 -4.62 2.87
CA VAL A 161 0.42 -3.96 3.63
C VAL A 161 -0.04 -4.85 4.78
N ASN A 162 0.01 -4.34 6.01
CA ASN A 162 -0.63 -4.98 7.14
C ASN A 162 -2.03 -4.37 7.36
N SER A 163 -3.04 -5.02 6.82
CA SER A 163 -4.45 -4.73 7.10
C SER A 163 -5.18 -6.04 7.39
N ARG A 164 -5.57 -6.21 8.63
CA ARG A 164 -6.19 -7.44 9.14
C ARG A 164 -7.70 -7.46 8.95
N ASN A 165 -8.29 -6.29 8.89
CA ASN A 165 -9.73 -6.11 8.69
C ASN A 165 -10.01 -4.99 7.67
N PRO A 166 -9.57 -5.13 6.40
CA PRO A 166 -9.89 -4.14 5.38
C PRO A 166 -11.38 -4.17 5.05
N PHE A 167 -11.99 -3.00 4.91
CA PHE A 167 -13.32 -2.90 4.32
C PHE A 167 -13.25 -3.25 2.84
N ASP A 168 -14.04 -4.22 2.39
CA ASP A 168 -14.17 -4.57 0.97
C ASP A 168 -15.59 -4.21 0.49
N PRO A 169 -15.74 -3.30 -0.47
CA PRO A 169 -17.05 -2.91 -1.01
C PRO A 169 -17.76 -4.05 -1.76
N LYS A 170 -17.08 -5.17 -2.02
CA LYS A 170 -17.74 -6.39 -2.54
C LYS A 170 -18.55 -7.12 -1.48
N ASP A 171 -18.27 -6.90 -0.20
CA ASP A 171 -19.13 -7.39 0.89
C ASP A 171 -20.39 -6.54 0.98
N GLY A 172 -21.42 -6.94 0.23
CA GLY A 172 -22.68 -6.22 0.20
C GLY A 172 -23.40 -6.13 1.55
N GLN A 173 -23.12 -7.03 2.51
CA GLN A 173 -23.67 -6.96 3.86
C GLN A 173 -22.95 -5.86 4.66
N ALA A 174 -21.65 -5.82 4.60
CA ALA A 174 -20.84 -4.75 5.21
C ALA A 174 -21.25 -3.39 4.65
N VAL A 175 -21.35 -3.26 3.32
CA VAL A 175 -21.80 -2.04 2.66
C VAL A 175 -23.16 -1.60 3.18
N LYS A 176 -24.17 -2.48 3.18
CA LYS A 176 -25.53 -2.16 3.66
C LYS A 176 -25.53 -1.68 5.11
N LYS A 177 -24.74 -2.32 5.98
CA LYS A 177 -24.60 -1.91 7.38
C LYS A 177 -24.04 -0.49 7.52
N ILE A 178 -23.03 -0.16 6.76
CA ILE A 178 -22.43 1.20 6.75
C ILE A 178 -23.46 2.21 6.21
N LEU A 179 -24.12 1.92 5.08
CA LEU A 179 -25.11 2.82 4.50
C LEU A 179 -26.29 3.10 5.45
N GLN A 180 -26.78 2.07 6.16
CA GLN A 180 -27.82 2.25 7.19
C GLN A 180 -27.40 3.23 8.29
N SER A 181 -26.12 3.26 8.65
CA SER A 181 -25.60 4.18 9.67
C SER A 181 -25.42 5.62 9.16
N LEU A 182 -25.42 5.83 7.85
CA LEU A 182 -25.31 7.14 7.21
C LEU A 182 -26.69 7.80 6.97
N GLY A 183 -27.78 7.05 7.00
CA GLY A 183 -29.14 7.57 6.82
C GLY A 183 -29.65 7.49 5.38
N SER A 184 -30.54 8.40 5.01
CA SER A 184 -31.24 8.37 3.71
C SER A 184 -30.58 9.22 2.62
N GLU A 185 -29.75 10.16 2.99
CA GLU A 185 -28.99 11.02 2.06
C GLU A 185 -27.50 10.73 2.22
N ILE A 186 -26.96 9.89 1.33
CA ILE A 186 -25.59 9.38 1.42
C ILE A 186 -24.65 10.33 0.67
N PRO A 187 -23.67 10.97 1.35
CA PRO A 187 -22.68 11.83 0.71
C PRO A 187 -21.84 11.06 -0.32
N VAL A 188 -21.52 11.73 -1.43
CA VAL A 188 -20.60 11.20 -2.45
C VAL A 188 -19.62 12.29 -2.89
N LEU A 189 -18.46 11.87 -3.42
CA LEU A 189 -17.52 12.76 -4.08
C LEU A 189 -17.96 13.05 -5.52
N SER A 190 -17.56 14.19 -6.05
CA SER A 190 -17.71 14.48 -7.48
C SER A 190 -16.68 13.70 -8.30
N PHE A 191 -16.96 13.51 -9.59
CA PHE A 191 -16.03 12.85 -10.51
C PHE A 191 -14.65 13.54 -10.59
N TYR A 192 -14.61 14.85 -10.35
CA TYR A 192 -13.37 15.63 -10.33
C TYR A 192 -12.73 15.76 -8.95
N GLY A 193 -13.20 15.00 -7.97
CA GLY A 193 -12.85 15.17 -6.55
C GLY A 193 -13.68 16.28 -5.88
N GLY A 194 -13.58 16.35 -4.57
CA GLY A 194 -14.40 17.31 -3.77
C GLY A 194 -15.85 16.85 -3.59
N LYS A 195 -16.67 17.71 -2.98
CA LYS A 195 -18.07 17.38 -2.64
C LYS A 195 -18.92 17.19 -3.89
N GLY A 196 -19.61 16.06 -3.99
CA GLY A 196 -20.48 15.70 -5.12
C GLY A 196 -21.99 15.76 -4.85
N GLY A 197 -22.40 16.08 -3.63
CA GLY A 197 -23.82 16.05 -3.19
C GLY A 197 -24.16 14.75 -2.47
N THR A 198 -25.45 14.38 -2.49
CA THR A 198 -25.97 13.17 -1.85
C THR A 198 -26.71 12.28 -2.84
N VAL A 199 -26.77 10.97 -2.55
CA VAL A 199 -27.53 9.97 -3.29
C VAL A 199 -28.40 9.14 -2.37
N SER A 200 -29.40 8.42 -2.96
CA SER A 200 -30.18 7.46 -2.17
C SER A 200 -29.35 6.23 -1.76
N PRO A 201 -29.77 5.47 -0.73
CA PRO A 201 -29.09 4.24 -0.32
C PRO A 201 -28.94 3.20 -1.45
N GLU A 202 -29.95 3.10 -2.34
CA GLU A 202 -29.92 2.19 -3.49
C GLU A 202 -28.80 2.60 -4.48
N LYS A 203 -28.70 3.91 -4.77
CA LYS A 203 -27.65 4.42 -5.65
C LYS A 203 -26.28 4.33 -5.01
N ALA A 204 -26.17 4.52 -3.70
CA ALA A 204 -24.93 4.33 -2.96
C ALA A 204 -24.48 2.86 -3.00
N LEU A 205 -25.39 1.90 -2.88
CA LEU A 205 -25.08 0.48 -3.00
C LEU A 205 -24.59 0.10 -4.41
N GLU A 206 -25.19 0.69 -5.44
CA GLU A 206 -24.72 0.54 -6.82
C GLU A 206 -23.29 1.10 -7.00
N LEU A 207 -23.02 2.30 -6.46
CA LEU A 207 -21.70 2.90 -6.48
C LEU A 207 -20.66 2.04 -5.74
N ALA A 208 -20.98 1.53 -4.56
CA ALA A 208 -20.09 0.66 -3.80
C ALA A 208 -19.64 -0.56 -4.59
N SER A 209 -20.54 -1.17 -5.36
CA SER A 209 -20.25 -2.35 -6.19
C SER A 209 -19.51 -2.03 -7.50
N SER A 210 -19.35 -0.76 -7.85
CA SER A 210 -18.70 -0.33 -9.08
C SER A 210 -17.19 -0.52 -9.03
N LYS A 211 -16.64 -1.29 -9.95
CA LYS A 211 -15.18 -1.39 -10.15
C LYS A 211 -14.53 -0.13 -10.74
N ARG A 212 -15.33 0.87 -11.10
CA ARG A 212 -14.83 2.09 -11.72
C ARG A 212 -14.89 3.30 -10.80
N ASN A 213 -15.96 3.39 -10.01
CA ASN A 213 -16.29 4.62 -9.29
C ASN A 213 -16.63 4.39 -7.81
N CYS A 214 -16.29 3.23 -7.22
CA CYS A 214 -16.62 2.98 -5.80
C CYS A 214 -15.99 4.03 -4.87
N TRP A 215 -14.87 4.60 -5.25
CA TRP A 215 -14.16 5.66 -4.54
C TRP A 215 -15.05 6.90 -4.29
N MET A 216 -15.99 7.21 -5.20
CA MET A 216 -16.90 8.35 -5.02
C MET A 216 -17.74 8.24 -3.74
N LEU A 217 -18.00 7.03 -3.27
CA LEU A 217 -18.68 6.75 -2.02
C LEU A 217 -17.67 6.45 -0.89
N THR A 218 -16.79 5.49 -1.12
CA THR A 218 -15.98 4.88 -0.06
C THR A 218 -14.89 5.80 0.49
N GLU A 219 -14.55 6.88 -0.22
CA GLU A 219 -13.55 7.86 0.21
C GLU A 219 -14.17 9.15 0.78
N THR A 220 -15.49 9.20 0.95
CA THR A 220 -16.09 10.33 1.66
C THR A 220 -15.72 10.31 3.14
N PRO A 221 -15.51 11.47 3.78
CA PRO A 221 -15.19 11.54 5.22
C PRO A 221 -16.23 10.82 6.09
N GLU A 222 -17.49 10.94 5.73
CA GLU A 222 -18.61 10.34 6.44
C GLU A 222 -18.55 8.82 6.36
N PHE A 223 -18.31 8.24 5.17
CA PHE A 223 -18.18 6.81 4.98
C PHE A 223 -16.94 6.27 5.72
N LEU A 224 -15.81 6.98 5.60
CA LEU A 224 -14.56 6.61 6.27
C LEU A 224 -14.68 6.66 7.79
N SER A 225 -15.43 7.61 8.34
CA SER A 225 -15.74 7.63 9.78
C SER A 225 -16.47 6.35 10.19
N LYS A 226 -17.49 5.95 9.42
CA LYS A 226 -18.30 4.76 9.75
C LYS A 226 -17.52 3.45 9.63
N ILE A 227 -16.65 3.30 8.65
CA ILE A 227 -15.83 2.09 8.58
C ILE A 227 -14.80 2.02 9.73
N ARG A 228 -14.22 3.17 10.14
CA ARG A 228 -13.37 3.23 11.34
C ARG A 228 -14.14 2.88 12.63
N GLU A 229 -15.34 3.46 12.83
CA GLU A 229 -16.23 3.15 13.95
C GLU A 229 -16.61 1.67 13.99
N ALA A 230 -16.73 1.02 12.82
CA ALA A 230 -17.03 -0.41 12.69
C ALA A 230 -15.78 -1.30 12.88
N GLY A 231 -14.58 -0.72 13.12
CA GLY A 231 -13.35 -1.46 13.41
C GLY A 231 -12.59 -1.93 12.17
N TYR A 232 -12.87 -1.37 11.00
CA TYR A 232 -12.03 -1.62 9.82
C TYR A 232 -10.74 -0.80 9.90
N ASP A 233 -9.63 -1.41 9.47
CA ASP A 233 -8.28 -0.85 9.54
C ASP A 233 -7.69 -0.44 8.18
N GLY A 234 -8.47 -0.60 7.12
CA GLY A 234 -8.11 -0.26 5.75
C GLY A 234 -9.32 -0.34 4.83
N LEU A 235 -9.10 -0.06 3.58
CA LEU A 235 -10.11 -0.07 2.52
C LEU A 235 -9.55 -0.76 1.28
N VAL A 236 -10.28 -1.70 0.73
CA VAL A 236 -10.11 -2.18 -0.65
C VAL A 236 -11.02 -1.36 -1.56
N GLY A 237 -10.51 -0.87 -2.66
CA GLY A 237 -11.30 -0.15 -3.63
C GLY A 237 -10.92 -0.47 -5.06
N TYR A 238 -11.63 0.16 -5.98
CA TYR A 238 -11.40 0.02 -7.42
C TYR A 238 -11.49 1.39 -8.08
N ASP A 239 -10.51 1.68 -8.94
CA ASP A 239 -10.49 2.85 -9.80
C ASP A 239 -10.19 2.40 -11.23
N GLU A 240 -11.10 2.70 -12.16
CA GLU A 240 -11.03 2.28 -13.56
C GLU A 240 -10.78 0.77 -13.77
N GLY A 241 -11.28 -0.05 -12.84
CA GLY A 241 -11.11 -1.51 -12.87
C GLY A 241 -9.87 -2.02 -12.14
N VAL A 242 -8.93 -1.15 -11.79
CA VAL A 242 -7.72 -1.50 -11.03
C VAL A 242 -8.03 -1.52 -9.55
N LYS A 243 -7.63 -2.59 -8.88
CA LYS A 243 -7.74 -2.72 -7.41
C LYS A 243 -6.69 -1.85 -6.73
N TYR A 244 -7.12 -1.12 -5.72
CA TYR A 244 -6.23 -0.43 -4.79
C TYR A 244 -6.49 -0.86 -3.35
N ILE A 245 -5.49 -0.68 -2.51
CA ILE A 245 -5.60 -0.83 -1.07
C ILE A 245 -5.24 0.50 -0.43
N ALA A 246 -6.09 0.98 0.47
CA ALA A 246 -5.82 2.20 1.22
C ALA A 246 -5.75 1.88 2.71
N VAL A 247 -4.71 2.38 3.37
CA VAL A 247 -4.47 2.16 4.80
C VAL A 247 -4.66 3.44 5.60
N MET A 248 -4.94 3.29 6.87
CA MET A 248 -5.27 4.39 7.78
C MET A 248 -4.06 4.90 8.57
N SER A 249 -2.95 4.16 8.55
CA SER A 249 -1.72 4.48 9.30
C SER A 249 -0.47 4.12 8.49
N PRO A 250 0.58 4.96 8.50
CA PRO A 250 1.86 4.66 7.85
C PRO A 250 2.51 3.37 8.36
N GLY A 251 2.36 3.05 9.65
CA GLY A 251 2.89 1.82 10.24
C GLY A 251 2.36 0.52 9.64
N GLN A 252 1.26 0.60 8.86
CA GLN A 252 0.70 -0.52 8.11
C GLN A 252 1.45 -0.82 6.79
N LEU A 253 2.44 -0.01 6.42
CA LEU A 253 3.20 -0.14 5.18
C LEU A 253 4.66 -0.43 5.48
N LYS A 254 5.25 -1.41 4.76
CA LYS A 254 6.69 -1.72 4.81
C LYS A 254 7.22 -1.99 3.41
N ASP A 255 8.44 -1.51 3.16
CA ASP A 255 9.14 -1.69 1.89
C ASP A 255 9.41 -3.19 1.64
N ALA A 256 9.07 -3.66 0.45
CA ALA A 256 9.19 -5.06 0.06
C ALA A 256 10.62 -5.46 -0.39
N TYR A 257 11.49 -4.48 -0.66
CA TYR A 257 12.84 -4.73 -1.14
C TYR A 257 13.92 -4.22 -0.19
N GLU A 258 13.72 -3.04 0.38
CA GLU A 258 14.77 -2.35 1.14
C GLU A 258 14.55 -2.36 2.65
N ASN A 259 13.52 -3.04 3.12
CA ASN A 259 13.36 -3.25 4.55
C ASN A 259 14.48 -4.17 5.07
N THR A 260 15.14 -3.72 6.12
CA THR A 260 16.30 -4.42 6.71
C THR A 260 15.92 -5.34 7.87
N GLY A 261 14.68 -5.82 7.90
CA GLY A 261 14.18 -6.76 8.90
C GLY A 261 13.46 -6.11 10.07
N ALA A 262 13.26 -4.80 10.05
CA ALA A 262 12.51 -4.11 11.10
C ALA A 262 11.05 -3.90 10.69
N PHE A 263 10.19 -4.75 11.17
CA PHE A 263 8.76 -4.68 10.98
C PHE A 263 8.06 -4.27 12.29
N SER A 264 7.45 -3.10 12.33
CA SER A 264 6.70 -2.61 13.49
C SER A 264 5.57 -1.67 13.05
N THR A 265 4.39 -1.81 13.64
CA THR A 265 3.26 -0.90 13.44
C THR A 265 3.44 0.45 14.15
N SER A 266 4.29 0.50 15.18
CA SER A 266 4.58 1.73 15.92
C SER A 266 5.65 2.60 15.27
N ASN A 267 6.22 2.17 14.16
CA ASN A 267 7.22 2.89 13.41
C ASN A 267 6.72 3.17 12.00
N ASP A 268 6.59 4.45 11.66
CA ASP A 268 6.11 4.90 10.36
C ASP A 268 7.16 4.80 9.25
N ASN A 269 8.42 4.53 9.60
CA ASN A 269 9.47 4.32 8.60
C ASN A 269 9.31 2.96 7.93
N ILE A 270 9.15 2.96 6.62
CA ILE A 270 8.94 1.75 5.83
C ILE A 270 10.19 0.87 5.69
N ARG A 271 11.38 1.46 5.87
CA ARG A 271 12.71 0.82 5.66
C ARG A 271 13.51 0.66 6.94
N PHE A 272 12.94 0.95 8.07
CA PHE A 272 13.66 1.18 9.32
C PHE A 272 14.69 0.09 9.64
N ARG A 273 15.91 0.55 9.92
CA ARG A 273 16.97 -0.20 10.56
C ARG A 273 17.07 0.28 12.00
N GLN A 274 16.87 -0.60 12.99
CA GLN A 274 17.38 -0.33 14.32
C GLN A 274 18.90 -0.41 14.22
N VAL A 275 19.57 0.69 14.53
CA VAL A 275 21.03 0.74 14.69
C VAL A 275 21.37 0.23 16.07
#